data_83156b343afc611f1c52c4663bfa6431
#
_entry.id   83156b343afc611f1c52c4663bfa6431
#
_cell.length_a   1.000
_cell.length_b   1.000
_cell.length_c   1.000
_cell.angle_alpha   90.00
_cell.angle_beta   90.00
_cell.angle_gamma   90.00
#
_symmetry.space_group_name_H-M   'P 1'
#
loop_
_entity.id
_entity.type
_entity.pdbx_description
1 polymer ?
#
loop_
_entity_poly.entity_id
_entity_poly.type
_entity_poly.pdbx_seq_one_letter_code
_entity_poly.pdbx_strand_id
1 'polypeptide(L)'
;MKKLLLSLFFFFFFISAATAQTQLEMNEKASLDYKKADGELNKTYKKLVSLLDKNEKVLLIQAQKDWIKYRDSHCKFEADPYTGGSIKPLILLTCLEEITKERTKHLKESLKNLNQ
;
A
#
# COMPACT_ATOMS: atom_id res chain seq x y z
N MET A 1 -2.58 50.35 -5.41
CA MET A 1 -2.02 49.30 -6.28
C MET A 1 -1.03 48.41 -5.54
N LYS A 2 -0.03 48.90 -4.81
CA LYS A 2 0.92 48.03 -4.08
C LYS A 2 0.30 47.15 -3.00
N LYS A 3 -0.74 47.61 -2.28
CA LYS A 3 -1.45 46.83 -1.25
C LYS A 3 -2.30 45.71 -1.82
N LEU A 4 -2.87 45.86 -3.01
CA LEU A 4 -3.65 44.80 -3.71
C LEU A 4 -2.76 43.66 -4.23
N LEU A 5 -1.57 43.98 -4.74
CA LEU A 5 -0.59 43.00 -5.22
C LEU A 5 -0.04 42.13 -4.08
N LEU A 6 0.22 42.73 -2.91
CA LEU A 6 0.66 42.00 -1.71
C LEU A 6 -0.44 41.03 -1.18
N SER A 7 -1.69 41.48 -1.22
CA SER A 7 -2.84 40.65 -0.79
C SER A 7 -3.06 39.44 -1.71
N LEU A 8 -2.91 39.60 -3.02
CA LEU A 8 -3.00 38.51 -4.01
C LEU A 8 -1.86 37.50 -3.84
N PHE A 9 -0.65 37.97 -3.55
CA PHE A 9 0.51 37.09 -3.33
C PHE A 9 0.35 36.24 -2.04
N PHE A 10 -0.20 36.82 -0.98
CA PHE A 10 -0.47 36.15 0.28
C PHE A 10 -1.58 35.09 0.13
N PHE A 11 -2.59 35.35 -0.67
CA PHE A 11 -3.70 34.42 -0.95
C PHE A 11 -3.21 33.19 -1.72
N PHE A 12 -2.31 33.36 -2.70
CA PHE A 12 -1.71 32.25 -3.45
C PHE A 12 -0.87 31.32 -2.57
N PHE A 13 -0.18 31.87 -1.57
CA PHE A 13 0.64 31.10 -0.63
C PHE A 13 -0.22 30.21 0.27
N PHE A 14 -1.38 30.68 0.71
CA PHE A 14 -2.31 29.90 1.53
C PHE A 14 -2.93 28.71 0.77
N ILE A 15 -3.27 28.88 -0.49
CA ILE A 15 -3.84 27.80 -1.32
C ILE A 15 -2.80 26.69 -1.53
N SER A 16 -1.54 27.04 -1.76
CA SER A 16 -0.45 26.07 -1.93
C SER A 16 -0.19 25.26 -0.66
N ALA A 17 -0.23 25.89 0.52
CA ALA A 17 -0.06 25.23 1.80
C ALA A 17 -1.22 24.25 2.11
N ALA A 18 -2.47 24.63 1.83
CA ALA A 18 -3.65 23.76 2.02
C ALA A 18 -3.59 22.51 1.14
N THR A 19 -3.15 22.63 -0.13
CA THR A 19 -3.00 21.50 -1.05
C THR A 19 -1.92 20.53 -0.56
N ALA A 20 -0.78 21.04 -0.06
CA ALA A 20 0.30 20.21 0.49
C ALA A 20 -0.13 19.43 1.74
N GLN A 21 -0.90 20.05 2.64
CA GLN A 21 -1.46 19.40 3.82
C GLN A 21 -2.44 18.27 3.45
N THR A 22 -3.31 18.49 2.46
CA THR A 22 -4.26 17.49 1.97
C THR A 22 -3.55 16.28 1.37
N GLN A 23 -2.46 16.49 0.61
CA GLN A 23 -1.66 15.40 0.07
C GLN A 23 -0.97 14.61 1.17
N LEU A 24 -0.43 15.28 2.19
CA LEU A 24 0.19 14.63 3.35
C LEU A 24 -0.83 13.76 4.10
N GLU A 25 -2.03 14.27 4.35
CA GLU A 25 -3.11 13.52 5.00
C GLU A 25 -3.50 12.26 4.21
N MET A 26 -3.63 12.37 2.88
CA MET A 26 -3.90 11.23 2.01
C MET A 26 -2.79 10.19 2.06
N ASN A 27 -1.52 10.62 2.07
CA ASN A 27 -0.37 9.74 2.17
C ASN A 27 -0.34 9.01 3.52
N GLU A 28 -0.65 9.70 4.62
CA GLU A 28 -0.73 9.11 5.96
C GLU A 28 -1.86 8.06 6.04
N LYS A 29 -3.04 8.40 5.51
CA LYS A 29 -4.15 7.44 5.43
C LYS A 29 -3.79 6.21 4.63
N ALA A 30 -3.18 6.37 3.47
CA ALA A 30 -2.73 5.25 2.63
C ALA A 30 -1.71 4.37 3.36
N SER A 31 -0.80 4.95 4.16
CA SER A 31 0.13 4.21 5.00
C SER A 31 -0.58 3.35 6.05
N LEU A 32 -1.58 3.90 6.72
CA LEU A 32 -2.38 3.18 7.71
C LEU A 32 -3.20 2.06 7.07
N ASP A 33 -3.81 2.32 5.93
CA ASP A 33 -4.60 1.33 5.19
C ASP A 33 -3.71 0.17 4.71
N TYR A 34 -2.51 0.45 4.22
CA TYR A 34 -1.54 -0.58 3.86
C TYR A 34 -1.09 -1.42 5.08
N LYS A 35 -0.78 -0.77 6.20
CA LYS A 35 -0.41 -1.49 7.44
C LYS A 35 -1.52 -2.42 7.92
N LYS A 36 -2.76 -2.00 7.81
CA LYS A 36 -3.93 -2.82 8.14
C LYS A 36 -4.03 -4.02 7.20
N ALA A 37 -3.88 -3.82 5.90
CA ALA A 37 -3.89 -4.89 4.91
C ALA A 37 -2.75 -5.90 5.14
N ASP A 38 -1.55 -5.43 5.47
CA ASP A 38 -0.40 -6.26 5.79
C ASP A 38 -0.61 -7.08 7.06
N GLY A 39 -1.23 -6.50 8.08
CA GLY A 39 -1.62 -7.19 9.31
C GLY A 39 -2.60 -8.34 9.05
N GLU A 40 -3.61 -8.13 8.22
CA GLU A 40 -4.57 -9.17 7.83
C GLU A 40 -3.91 -10.29 7.01
N LEU A 41 -2.99 -9.93 6.10
CA LEU A 41 -2.20 -10.90 5.35
C LEU A 41 -1.40 -11.80 6.29
N ASN A 42 -0.64 -11.20 7.20
CA ASN A 42 0.21 -11.94 8.14
C ASN A 42 -0.60 -12.86 9.04
N LYS A 43 -1.75 -12.42 9.52
CA LYS A 43 -2.66 -13.23 10.32
C LYS A 43 -3.18 -14.45 9.54
N THR A 44 -3.62 -14.22 8.30
CA THR A 44 -4.12 -15.28 7.42
C THR A 44 -3.02 -16.27 7.05
N TYR A 45 -1.83 -15.76 6.70
CA TYR A 45 -0.65 -16.56 6.38
C TYR A 45 -0.24 -17.48 7.54
N LYS A 46 -0.13 -16.95 8.75
CA LYS A 46 0.22 -17.73 9.95
C LYS A 46 -0.79 -18.84 10.22
N LYS A 47 -2.07 -18.53 10.08
CA LYS A 47 -3.13 -19.54 10.24
C LYS A 47 -3.00 -20.65 9.20
N LEU A 48 -2.78 -20.30 7.94
CA LEU A 48 -2.61 -21.27 6.86
C LEU A 48 -1.38 -22.16 7.10
N VAL A 49 -0.22 -21.57 7.41
CA VAL A 49 1.02 -22.30 7.70
C VAL A 49 0.82 -23.31 8.83
N SER A 50 0.06 -22.97 9.87
CA SER A 50 -0.17 -23.85 11.01
C SER A 50 -0.93 -25.13 10.68
N LEU A 51 -1.65 -25.14 9.55
CA LEU A 51 -2.48 -26.26 9.12
C LEU A 51 -1.83 -27.13 8.03
N LEU A 52 -0.68 -26.74 7.53
CA LEU A 52 0.02 -27.43 6.44
C LEU A 52 1.01 -28.48 6.95
N ASP A 53 1.25 -29.51 6.17
CA ASP A 53 2.35 -30.44 6.41
C ASP A 53 3.71 -29.81 6.06
N LYS A 54 4.79 -30.54 6.31
CA LYS A 54 6.16 -30.02 6.11
C LYS A 54 6.45 -29.65 4.65
N ASN A 55 5.99 -30.45 3.70
CA ASN A 55 6.24 -30.21 2.28
C ASN A 55 5.42 -29.02 1.76
N GLU A 56 4.17 -28.96 2.15
CA GLU A 56 3.27 -27.84 1.82
C GLU A 56 3.78 -26.52 2.40
N LYS A 57 4.30 -26.52 3.62
CA LYS A 57 4.91 -25.34 4.24
C LYS A 57 6.07 -24.79 3.41
N VAL A 58 6.98 -25.67 2.95
CA VAL A 58 8.12 -25.27 2.11
C VAL A 58 7.64 -24.58 0.83
N LEU A 59 6.63 -25.14 0.17
CA LEU A 59 6.06 -24.58 -1.04
C LEU A 59 5.39 -23.21 -0.80
N LEU A 60 4.59 -23.11 0.27
CA LEU A 60 3.93 -21.84 0.61
C LEU A 60 4.93 -20.74 0.99
N ILE A 61 5.96 -21.08 1.77
CA ILE A 61 7.00 -20.13 2.16
C ILE A 61 7.70 -19.59 0.91
N GLN A 62 8.05 -20.44 -0.03
CA GLN A 62 8.69 -20.01 -1.29
C GLN A 62 7.74 -19.13 -2.12
N ALA A 63 6.48 -19.55 -2.27
CA ALA A 63 5.49 -18.76 -2.99
C ALA A 63 5.28 -17.38 -2.36
N GLN A 64 5.27 -17.29 -1.04
CA GLN A 64 5.11 -16.02 -0.32
C GLN A 64 6.34 -15.11 -0.50
N LYS A 65 7.54 -15.66 -0.49
CA LYS A 65 8.76 -14.89 -0.78
C LYS A 65 8.76 -14.34 -2.20
N ASP A 66 8.39 -15.15 -3.17
CA ASP A 66 8.31 -14.73 -4.57
C ASP A 66 7.22 -13.67 -4.77
N TRP A 67 6.10 -13.84 -4.09
CA TRP A 67 5.00 -12.86 -4.13
C TRP A 67 5.43 -11.50 -3.54
N ILE A 68 6.14 -11.46 -2.43
CA ILE A 68 6.66 -10.21 -1.84
C ILE A 68 7.56 -9.47 -2.84
N LYS A 69 8.45 -10.19 -3.52
CA LYS A 69 9.31 -9.60 -4.55
C LYS A 69 8.51 -9.03 -5.71
N TYR A 70 7.52 -9.77 -6.19
CA TYR A 70 6.62 -9.30 -7.24
C TYR A 70 5.86 -8.05 -6.81
N ARG A 71 5.20 -8.07 -5.65
CA ARG A 71 4.46 -6.93 -5.12
C ARG A 71 5.33 -5.67 -5.06
N ASP A 72 6.49 -5.77 -4.44
CA ASP A 72 7.37 -4.63 -4.22
C ASP A 72 7.92 -4.07 -5.54
N SER A 73 8.35 -4.94 -6.45
CA SER A 73 8.84 -4.56 -7.76
C SER A 73 7.76 -3.94 -8.64
N HIS A 74 6.57 -4.52 -8.63
CA HIS A 74 5.44 -4.03 -9.42
C HIS A 74 4.98 -2.65 -8.94
N CYS A 75 4.81 -2.47 -7.63
CA CYS A 75 4.38 -1.19 -7.08
C CYS A 75 5.44 -0.09 -7.25
N LYS A 76 6.72 -0.44 -7.20
CA LYS A 76 7.81 0.48 -7.54
C LYS A 76 7.72 0.93 -9.01
N PHE A 77 7.45 0.01 -9.91
CA PHE A 77 7.21 0.32 -11.32
C PHE A 77 6.02 1.25 -11.51
N GLU A 78 4.89 0.96 -10.87
CA GLU A 78 3.68 1.81 -10.96
C GLU A 78 3.89 3.22 -10.39
N ALA A 79 4.69 3.37 -9.35
CA ALA A 79 4.96 4.65 -8.72
C ALA A 79 6.07 5.47 -9.41
N ASP A 80 6.91 4.86 -10.22
CA ASP A 80 8.07 5.50 -10.86
C ASP A 80 7.72 6.74 -11.69
N PRO A 81 6.65 6.77 -12.50
CA PRO A 81 6.25 7.94 -13.27
C PRO A 81 5.98 9.19 -12.41
N TYR A 82 5.72 9.02 -11.13
CA TYR A 82 5.40 10.09 -10.17
C TYR A 82 6.62 10.58 -9.37
N THR A 83 7.82 10.13 -9.74
CA THR A 83 9.07 10.52 -9.07
C THR A 83 9.25 12.03 -9.07
N GLY A 84 9.55 12.61 -7.90
CA GLY A 84 9.66 14.06 -7.68
C GLY A 84 8.35 14.74 -7.30
N GLY A 85 7.22 14.07 -7.40
CA GLY A 85 5.91 14.57 -6.98
C GLY A 85 5.51 14.10 -5.58
N SER A 86 4.75 14.92 -4.86
CA SER A 86 4.22 14.62 -3.52
C SER A 86 3.17 13.48 -3.53
N ILE A 87 2.63 13.14 -4.68
CA ILE A 87 1.65 12.06 -4.86
C ILE A 87 2.31 10.66 -4.93
N LYS A 88 3.61 10.57 -5.19
CA LYS A 88 4.30 9.28 -5.34
C LYS A 88 4.07 8.31 -4.18
N PRO A 89 4.16 8.74 -2.90
CA PRO A 89 3.86 7.85 -1.77
C PRO A 89 2.44 7.30 -1.80
N LEU A 90 1.45 8.10 -2.19
CA LEU A 90 0.06 7.66 -2.31
C LEU A 90 -0.08 6.54 -3.36
N ILE A 91 0.50 6.71 -4.53
CA ILE A 91 0.47 5.72 -5.61
C ILE A 91 1.13 4.41 -5.16
N LEU A 92 2.32 4.50 -4.55
CA LEU A 92 3.05 3.34 -4.03
C LEU A 92 2.25 2.58 -2.98
N LEU A 93 1.76 3.28 -1.96
CA LEU A 93 1.06 2.68 -0.82
C LEU A 93 -0.29 2.09 -1.22
N THR A 94 -1.02 2.74 -2.11
CA THR A 94 -2.29 2.23 -2.63
C THR A 94 -2.07 0.94 -3.43
N CYS A 95 -1.04 0.89 -4.28
CA CYS A 95 -0.66 -0.33 -4.99
C CYS A 95 -0.30 -1.47 -4.03
N LEU A 96 0.53 -1.20 -3.01
CA LEU A 96 0.92 -2.19 -2.00
C LEU A 96 -0.30 -2.72 -1.24
N GLU A 97 -1.23 -1.85 -0.86
CA GLU A 97 -2.47 -2.23 -0.19
C GLU A 97 -3.33 -3.16 -1.06
N GLU A 98 -3.59 -2.79 -2.30
CA GLU A 98 -4.44 -3.56 -3.22
C GLU A 98 -3.89 -4.96 -3.47
N ILE A 99 -2.61 -5.07 -3.82
CA ILE A 99 -1.95 -6.37 -4.08
C ILE A 99 -1.91 -7.22 -2.81
N THR A 100 -1.70 -6.60 -1.66
CA THR A 100 -1.71 -7.30 -0.36
C THR A 100 -3.10 -7.85 -0.02
N LYS A 101 -4.16 -7.08 -0.25
CA LYS A 101 -5.55 -7.54 -0.08
C LYS A 101 -5.89 -8.70 -1.00
N GLU A 102 -5.45 -8.63 -2.25
CA GLU A 102 -5.65 -9.71 -3.22
C GLU A 102 -4.94 -11.00 -2.78
N ARG A 103 -3.71 -10.91 -2.30
CA ARG A 103 -3.00 -12.07 -1.75
C ARG A 103 -3.72 -12.68 -0.54
N THR A 104 -4.20 -11.84 0.36
CA THR A 104 -4.97 -12.29 1.53
C THR A 104 -6.21 -13.08 1.10
N LYS A 105 -6.91 -12.61 0.08
CA LYS A 105 -8.06 -13.32 -0.51
C LYS A 105 -7.65 -14.70 -1.03
N HIS A 106 -6.56 -14.82 -1.77
CA HIS A 106 -6.05 -16.11 -2.25
C HIS A 106 -5.71 -17.07 -1.11
N LEU A 107 -5.06 -16.55 -0.06
CA LEU A 107 -4.73 -17.40 1.11
C LEU A 107 -5.98 -17.85 1.87
N LYS A 108 -7.01 -17.02 1.96
CA LYS A 108 -8.31 -17.39 2.55
C LYS A 108 -9.03 -18.47 1.73
N GLU A 109 -8.94 -18.41 0.41
CA GLU A 109 -9.46 -19.46 -0.47
C GLU A 109 -8.73 -20.78 -0.23
N SER A 110 -7.41 -20.77 -0.08
CA SER A 110 -6.63 -21.95 0.27
C SER A 110 -7.04 -22.54 1.63
N LEU A 111 -7.25 -21.68 2.64
CA LEU A 111 -7.78 -22.09 3.94
C LEU A 111 -9.14 -22.78 3.83
N LYS A 112 -10.04 -22.22 3.03
CA LYS A 112 -11.36 -22.79 2.80
C LYS A 112 -11.26 -24.19 2.16
N ASN A 113 -10.36 -24.36 1.21
CA ASN A 113 -10.17 -25.64 0.51
C ASN A 113 -9.60 -26.73 1.44
N LEU A 114 -8.79 -26.38 2.43
CA LEU A 114 -8.28 -27.31 3.42
C LEU A 114 -9.38 -27.83 4.37
N ASN A 115 -10.44 -27.07 4.56
CA ASN A 115 -11.53 -27.40 5.46
C ASN A 115 -12.65 -28.21 4.77
N GLN A 116 -12.51 -28.54 3.50
CA GLN A 116 -13.43 -29.38 2.72
C GLN A 116 -12.91 -30.83 2.67
#